data_a1d93b8640e0f08cc1fdcd286b0c4a7a
#
_entry.id   a1d93b8640e0f08cc1fdcd286b0c4a7a
#
_cell.length_a   1.000
_cell.length_b   1.000
_cell.length_c   1.000
_cell.angle_alpha   90.00
_cell.angle_beta   90.00
_cell.angle_gamma   90.00
#
_symmetry.space_group_name_H-M   'P 1'
#
loop_
_entity.id
_entity.type
_entity.pdbx_description
1 polymer ?
#
loop_
_entity_poly.entity_id
_entity_poly.type
_entity_poly.pdbx_seq_one_letter_code
_entity_poly.pdbx_strand_id
1 'polypeptide(L)'
;RISGGISSRKSKRKSGGEAELVSGPFPVRGGSFKIWEGGPMDAYLLLENGAEFHGCFIGPERELISEIVFNTSMSGYLELVTDPSYTGQAVVLSYPLIGNYGVCREDMESERPLLSALLVRELSELESNWHSEGNLRDFLIRYDIPGISGLDTRAVIKQLREHGTMNGLISGRHYEGEEREALLRRIRDYRVRDAVRRAGRKEISEFPPSG
;
A
#
# COMPACT_ATOMS: atom_id res chain seq x y z
N ARG A 1 -4.38 23.09 57.92
CA ARG A 1 -3.18 22.45 57.32
C ARG A 1 -3.58 21.07 56.87
N ILE A 2 -3.77 20.90 55.57
CA ILE A 2 -3.92 19.57 54.94
C ILE A 2 -2.99 19.57 53.72
N SER A 3 -1.94 18.82 53.81
CA SER A 3 -0.98 18.53 52.74
C SER A 3 -1.49 17.36 51.92
N GLY A 4 -1.86 17.58 50.66
CA GLY A 4 -2.22 16.52 49.71
C GLY A 4 -1.07 16.23 48.80
N GLY A 5 -0.43 15.07 48.94
CA GLY A 5 0.62 14.60 48.02
C GLY A 5 0.08 14.12 46.70
N ILE A 6 0.62 14.65 45.61
CA ILE A 6 0.33 14.21 44.25
C ILE A 6 1.22 13.00 43.94
N SER A 7 0.59 11.82 43.86
CA SER A 7 1.24 10.56 43.46
C SER A 7 1.32 10.53 41.94
N SER A 8 2.53 10.62 41.38
CA SER A 8 2.82 10.42 39.96
C SER A 8 2.74 8.93 39.62
N ARG A 9 1.68 8.50 38.96
CA ARG A 9 1.59 7.17 38.35
C ARG A 9 2.51 7.07 37.12
N LYS A 10 3.66 6.44 37.31
CA LYS A 10 4.48 5.95 36.17
C LYS A 10 3.72 4.84 35.46
N SER A 11 3.29 5.12 34.23
CA SER A 11 2.79 4.10 33.31
C SER A 11 3.93 3.15 32.91
N LYS A 12 3.86 1.91 33.38
CA LYS A 12 4.72 0.83 32.89
C LYS A 12 4.25 0.44 31.48
N ARG A 13 5.07 0.73 30.47
CA ARG A 13 4.94 0.10 29.16
C ARG A 13 5.12 -1.41 29.32
N LYS A 14 4.07 -2.17 29.04
CA LYS A 14 4.18 -3.63 28.88
C LYS A 14 4.82 -3.88 27.50
N SER A 15 6.00 -4.45 27.51
CA SER A 15 6.66 -5.05 26.35
C SER A 15 6.13 -6.47 26.15
N GLY A 16 5.87 -6.84 24.90
CA GLY A 16 5.75 -8.23 24.44
C GLY A 16 4.32 -8.74 24.33
N GLY A 17 3.62 -8.39 23.24
CA GLY A 17 2.54 -9.20 22.69
C GLY A 17 3.15 -10.18 21.68
N GLU A 18 2.92 -11.47 21.84
CA GLU A 18 3.26 -12.49 20.83
C GLU A 18 2.38 -12.27 19.60
N ALA A 19 3.01 -12.24 18.42
CA ALA A 19 2.31 -12.06 17.16
C ALA A 19 1.53 -13.33 16.81
N GLU A 20 0.22 -13.20 16.67
CA GLU A 20 -0.66 -14.28 16.24
C GLU A 20 -0.47 -14.54 14.73
N LEU A 21 -0.24 -15.80 14.36
CA LEU A 21 -0.08 -16.22 12.97
C LEU A 21 -1.46 -16.28 12.31
N VAL A 22 -1.73 -15.36 11.37
CA VAL A 22 -2.95 -15.41 10.57
C VAL A 22 -2.84 -16.56 9.58
N SER A 23 -3.60 -17.63 9.82
CA SER A 23 -3.81 -18.71 8.85
C SER A 23 -4.93 -18.31 7.89
N GLY A 24 -4.63 -18.17 6.60
CA GLY A 24 -5.60 -17.83 5.57
C GLY A 24 -5.31 -18.58 4.27
N PRO A 25 -6.22 -18.57 3.30
CA PRO A 25 -6.14 -19.36 2.07
C PRO A 25 -4.97 -18.99 1.15
N PHE A 26 -4.35 -17.83 1.34
CA PHE A 26 -3.22 -17.37 0.53
C PHE A 26 -1.86 -17.78 1.13
N PRO A 27 -0.86 -18.18 0.31
CA PRO A 27 0.45 -18.58 0.81
C PRO A 27 1.19 -17.41 1.47
N VAL A 28 1.71 -17.63 2.68
CA VAL A 28 2.54 -16.68 3.42
C VAL A 28 4.01 -16.89 3.04
N ARG A 29 4.71 -15.87 2.56
CA ARG A 29 6.18 -15.88 2.53
C ARG A 29 6.69 -15.78 3.97
N GLY A 30 7.49 -16.76 4.39
CA GLY A 30 7.98 -16.92 5.77
C GLY A 30 8.57 -15.62 6.33
N GLY A 31 7.80 -15.01 7.21
CA GLY A 31 8.11 -13.86 8.02
C GLY A 31 7.04 -13.75 9.11
N SER A 32 7.45 -13.46 10.34
CA SER A 32 6.51 -13.23 11.44
C SER A 32 5.72 -11.96 11.15
N PHE A 33 4.44 -12.08 10.84
CA PHE A 33 3.55 -10.93 10.71
C PHE A 33 3.25 -10.40 12.12
N LYS A 34 3.62 -9.17 12.38
CA LYS A 34 3.11 -8.43 13.54
C LYS A 34 1.72 -7.93 13.18
N ILE A 35 0.70 -8.45 13.85
CA ILE A 35 -0.62 -7.81 13.85
C ILE A 35 -0.43 -6.44 14.48
N TRP A 36 -0.85 -5.42 13.76
CA TRP A 36 -0.73 -4.05 14.17
C TRP A 36 -1.77 -3.72 15.25
N GLU A 37 -1.35 -3.66 16.53
CA GLU A 37 -2.16 -3.22 17.68
C GLU A 37 -2.12 -1.69 17.88
N GLY A 38 -1.44 -0.93 16.99
CA GLY A 38 -1.35 0.52 17.02
C GLY A 38 -2.45 1.21 16.21
N GLY A 39 -2.83 2.41 16.61
CA GLY A 39 -3.73 3.27 15.82
C GLY A 39 -3.15 3.59 14.43
N PRO A 40 -3.93 4.29 13.58
CA PRO A 40 -3.49 4.63 12.23
C PRO A 40 -2.16 5.39 12.26
N MET A 41 -1.20 4.94 11.45
CA MET A 41 0.09 5.62 11.30
C MET A 41 0.05 6.61 10.16
N ASP A 42 0.56 7.79 10.41
CA ASP A 42 0.70 8.82 9.39
C ASP A 42 1.51 8.32 8.20
N ALA A 43 1.05 8.69 7.02
CA ALA A 43 1.73 8.40 5.76
C ALA A 43 1.68 9.63 4.86
N TYR A 44 2.77 9.88 4.15
CA TYR A 44 2.93 11.01 3.25
C TYR A 44 3.27 10.51 1.85
N LEU A 45 2.63 11.10 0.85
CA LEU A 45 2.99 10.96 -0.55
C LEU A 45 3.59 12.29 -1.02
N LEU A 46 4.89 12.32 -1.28
CA LEU A 46 5.60 13.48 -1.84
C LEU A 46 5.88 13.22 -3.33
N LEU A 47 5.26 14.01 -4.22
CA LEU A 47 5.49 13.93 -5.66
C LEU A 47 6.75 14.69 -6.09
N GLU A 48 7.33 14.35 -7.23
CA GLU A 48 8.57 14.96 -7.77
C GLU A 48 8.45 16.46 -8.05
N ASN A 49 7.24 16.99 -8.23
CA ASN A 49 6.99 18.43 -8.37
C ASN A 49 6.92 19.16 -7.02
N GLY A 50 7.01 18.44 -5.91
CA GLY A 50 6.94 18.97 -4.55
C GLY A 50 5.54 18.99 -3.95
N ALA A 51 4.49 18.59 -4.66
CA ALA A 51 3.17 18.41 -4.08
C ALA A 51 3.19 17.27 -3.06
N GLU A 52 2.58 17.49 -1.89
CA GLU A 52 2.53 16.52 -0.80
C GLU A 52 1.10 16.27 -0.36
N PHE A 53 0.81 15.01 -0.06
CA PHE A 53 -0.49 14.55 0.38
C PHE A 53 -0.33 13.69 1.63
N HIS A 54 -1.23 13.87 2.58
CA HIS A 54 -1.24 13.16 3.85
C HIS A 54 -2.37 12.12 3.89
N GLY A 55 -2.10 10.98 4.54
CA GLY A 55 -3.04 9.90 4.82
C GLY A 55 -2.50 9.00 5.92
N CYS A 56 -2.95 7.74 5.94
CA CYS A 56 -2.52 6.74 6.91
C CYS A 56 -2.13 5.45 6.20
N PHE A 57 -1.12 4.73 6.71
CA PHE A 57 -0.76 3.42 6.18
C PHE A 57 -1.88 2.38 6.34
N ILE A 58 -2.08 1.58 5.30
CA ILE A 58 -3.05 0.46 5.26
C ILE A 58 -2.38 -0.90 5.05
N GLY A 59 -1.08 -0.93 4.97
CA GLY A 59 -0.25 -2.13 4.86
C GLY A 59 1.00 -1.95 5.72
N PRO A 60 2.10 -2.63 5.37
CA PRO A 60 3.36 -2.44 6.08
C PRO A 60 3.85 -1.02 5.92
N GLU A 61 4.36 -0.44 7.01
CA GLU A 61 5.08 0.83 6.96
C GLU A 61 6.39 0.62 6.20
N ARG A 62 6.50 1.32 5.09
CA ARG A 62 7.72 1.26 4.28
C ARG A 62 7.95 2.57 3.56
N GLU A 63 9.17 3.08 3.65
CA GLU A 63 9.61 4.17 2.79
C GLU A 63 10.05 3.62 1.43
N LEU A 64 9.48 4.15 0.35
CA LEU A 64 9.84 3.77 -1.01
C LEU A 64 9.61 4.91 -2.00
N ILE A 65 10.43 4.94 -3.04
CA ILE A 65 10.20 5.78 -4.22
C ILE A 65 9.63 4.88 -5.32
N SER A 66 8.58 5.36 -5.98
CA SER A 66 7.91 4.64 -7.07
C SER A 66 7.40 5.61 -8.12
N GLU A 67 7.20 5.10 -9.33
CA GLU A 67 6.38 5.77 -10.34
C GLU A 67 4.91 5.71 -9.90
N ILE A 68 4.24 6.87 -9.89
CA ILE A 68 2.86 7.00 -9.47
C ILE A 68 1.97 7.04 -10.70
N VAL A 69 1.07 6.08 -10.78
CA VAL A 69 0.07 5.98 -11.83
C VAL A 69 -1.34 5.96 -11.24
N PHE A 70 -2.37 6.15 -12.04
CA PHE A 70 -3.74 6.09 -11.56
C PHE A 70 -4.62 5.21 -12.43
N ASN A 71 -5.67 4.67 -11.79
CA ASN A 71 -6.72 3.94 -12.47
C ASN A 71 -8.09 4.51 -12.09
N THR A 72 -9.01 4.59 -13.06
CA THR A 72 -10.35 5.17 -12.87
C THR A 72 -11.48 4.15 -12.87
N SER A 73 -11.16 2.86 -12.87
CA SER A 73 -12.15 1.78 -12.77
C SER A 73 -12.95 1.89 -11.48
N MET A 74 -14.25 1.58 -11.55
CA MET A 74 -15.15 1.61 -10.41
C MET A 74 -15.20 0.26 -9.66
N SER A 75 -14.74 -0.81 -10.30
CA SER A 75 -14.70 -2.18 -9.79
C SER A 75 -13.43 -2.87 -10.26
N GLY A 76 -13.17 -4.09 -9.80
CA GLY A 76 -12.02 -4.87 -10.23
C GLY A 76 -10.71 -4.41 -9.56
N TYR A 77 -10.78 -3.99 -8.31
CA TYR A 77 -9.54 -3.55 -7.63
C TYR A 77 -8.57 -4.71 -7.36
N LEU A 78 -9.07 -5.95 -7.19
CA LEU A 78 -8.19 -7.08 -6.95
C LEU A 78 -7.45 -7.49 -8.21
N GLU A 79 -8.17 -7.54 -9.35
CA GLU A 79 -7.61 -7.73 -10.68
C GLU A 79 -6.51 -6.70 -10.94
N LEU A 80 -6.80 -5.44 -10.65
CA LEU A 80 -5.83 -4.34 -10.82
C LEU A 80 -4.61 -4.50 -9.91
N VAL A 81 -4.83 -4.82 -8.62
CA VAL A 81 -3.74 -5.00 -7.65
C VAL A 81 -2.83 -6.17 -8.05
N THR A 82 -3.38 -7.18 -8.71
CA THR A 82 -2.66 -8.37 -9.16
C THR A 82 -2.24 -8.34 -10.62
N ASP A 83 -2.60 -7.30 -11.39
CA ASP A 83 -2.20 -7.12 -12.78
C ASP A 83 -0.68 -6.89 -12.89
N PRO A 84 0.04 -7.77 -13.63
CA PRO A 84 1.48 -7.62 -13.85
C PRO A 84 1.88 -6.31 -14.55
N SER A 85 0.95 -5.62 -15.23
CA SER A 85 1.19 -4.33 -15.90
C SER A 85 1.63 -3.25 -14.94
N TYR A 86 1.23 -3.33 -13.66
CA TYR A 86 1.62 -2.38 -12.62
C TYR A 86 2.90 -2.75 -11.88
N THR A 87 3.71 -3.64 -12.43
CA THR A 87 4.96 -4.07 -11.80
C THR A 87 5.87 -2.90 -11.46
N GLY A 88 6.11 -2.68 -10.16
CA GLY A 88 7.00 -1.64 -9.66
C GLY A 88 6.40 -0.23 -9.64
N GLN A 89 5.10 -0.08 -9.92
CA GLN A 89 4.38 1.20 -9.85
C GLN A 89 3.52 1.27 -8.59
N ALA A 90 3.31 2.47 -8.06
CA ALA A 90 2.31 2.75 -7.04
C ALA A 90 1.03 3.25 -7.72
N VAL A 91 -0.10 2.62 -7.42
CA VAL A 91 -1.36 2.86 -8.14
C VAL A 91 -2.34 3.64 -7.27
N VAL A 92 -2.80 4.78 -7.78
CA VAL A 92 -3.86 5.60 -7.18
C VAL A 92 -5.21 5.17 -7.76
N LEU A 93 -6.13 4.73 -6.90
CA LEU A 93 -7.49 4.42 -7.33
C LEU A 93 -8.39 5.65 -7.16
N SER A 94 -9.12 6.00 -8.23
CA SER A 94 -10.03 7.15 -8.21
C SER A 94 -11.35 6.86 -7.51
N TYR A 95 -11.77 5.58 -7.47
CA TYR A 95 -12.98 5.19 -6.78
C TYR A 95 -12.84 5.41 -5.26
N PRO A 96 -13.84 6.03 -4.61
CA PRO A 96 -13.66 6.53 -3.25
C PRO A 96 -13.54 5.43 -2.19
N LEU A 97 -14.23 4.29 -2.35
CA LEU A 97 -14.25 3.20 -1.37
C LEU A 97 -13.72 1.91 -1.99
N ILE A 98 -12.61 1.43 -1.50
CA ILE A 98 -11.94 0.21 -1.97
C ILE A 98 -11.98 -0.87 -0.88
N GLY A 99 -12.02 -2.14 -1.26
CA GLY A 99 -12.00 -3.27 -0.32
C GLY A 99 -13.39 -3.77 0.11
N ASN A 100 -14.46 -3.15 -0.35
CA ASN A 100 -15.83 -3.43 0.09
C ASN A 100 -16.36 -4.83 -0.27
N TYR A 101 -15.81 -5.51 -1.27
CA TYR A 101 -16.16 -6.89 -1.61
C TYR A 101 -15.06 -7.92 -1.27
N GLY A 102 -14.02 -7.48 -0.53
CA GLY A 102 -12.95 -8.35 -0.06
C GLY A 102 -11.99 -8.80 -1.16
N VAL A 103 -11.34 -9.93 -0.95
CA VAL A 103 -10.43 -10.56 -1.90
C VAL A 103 -10.89 -11.97 -2.22
N CYS A 104 -10.82 -12.35 -3.50
CA CYS A 104 -11.12 -13.68 -3.98
C CYS A 104 -10.01 -14.13 -4.92
N ARG A 105 -9.51 -15.36 -4.74
CA ARG A 105 -8.40 -15.86 -5.56
C ARG A 105 -8.75 -15.97 -7.04
N GLU A 106 -10.01 -16.23 -7.35
CA GLU A 106 -10.49 -16.35 -8.73
C GLU A 106 -10.39 -15.04 -9.52
N ASP A 107 -10.40 -13.90 -8.82
CA ASP A 107 -10.30 -12.56 -9.42
C ASP A 107 -8.84 -12.10 -9.60
N MET A 108 -7.85 -12.94 -9.27
CA MET A 108 -6.44 -12.57 -9.39
C MET A 108 -5.92 -12.77 -10.82
N GLU A 109 -5.32 -11.74 -11.41
CA GLU A 109 -4.67 -11.79 -12.73
C GLU A 109 -3.29 -12.45 -12.71
N SER A 110 -2.70 -12.62 -11.52
CA SER A 110 -1.42 -13.28 -11.33
C SER A 110 -1.32 -13.95 -9.97
N GLU A 111 -0.35 -14.87 -9.79
CA GLU A 111 -0.12 -15.61 -8.54
C GLU A 111 0.15 -14.70 -7.33
N ARG A 112 0.61 -13.47 -7.58
CA ARG A 112 0.92 -12.48 -6.54
C ARG A 112 0.91 -11.07 -7.10
N PRO A 113 0.55 -10.07 -6.29
CA PRO A 113 0.64 -8.68 -6.69
C PRO A 113 2.12 -8.27 -6.93
N LEU A 114 2.33 -7.39 -7.90
CA LEU A 114 3.64 -6.88 -8.29
C LEU A 114 3.74 -5.36 -8.23
N LEU A 115 2.64 -4.66 -7.91
CA LEU A 115 2.67 -3.21 -7.68
C LEU A 115 3.57 -2.87 -6.47
N SER A 116 4.06 -1.63 -6.43
CA SER A 116 4.91 -1.14 -5.34
C SER A 116 4.10 -0.68 -4.13
N ALA A 117 2.94 -0.07 -4.38
CA ALA A 117 2.04 0.43 -3.33
C ALA A 117 0.63 0.66 -3.87
N LEU A 118 -0.37 0.65 -2.96
CA LEU A 118 -1.76 0.98 -3.24
C LEU A 118 -2.16 2.29 -2.56
N LEU A 119 -2.69 3.25 -3.32
CA LEU A 119 -3.05 4.58 -2.85
C LEU A 119 -4.55 4.81 -3.03
N VAL A 120 -5.29 4.98 -1.93
CA VAL A 120 -6.75 5.05 -1.93
C VAL A 120 -7.27 6.20 -1.07
N ARG A 121 -8.51 6.61 -1.35
CA ARG A 121 -9.20 7.58 -0.51
C ARG A 121 -9.70 6.93 0.77
N GLU A 122 -10.38 5.79 0.65
CA GLU A 122 -10.94 5.07 1.78
C GLU A 122 -10.81 3.56 1.56
N LEU A 123 -10.40 2.85 2.60
CA LEU A 123 -10.38 1.39 2.62
C LEU A 123 -11.54 0.91 3.49
N SER A 124 -12.38 0.03 2.93
CA SER A 124 -13.45 -0.61 3.69
C SER A 124 -12.88 -1.52 4.77
N GLU A 125 -13.41 -1.37 5.98
CA GLU A 125 -13.07 -2.27 7.10
C GLU A 125 -13.89 -3.57 7.06
N LEU A 126 -15.02 -3.56 6.32
CA LEU A 126 -15.94 -4.69 6.21
C LEU A 126 -16.08 -5.10 4.75
N GLU A 127 -15.83 -6.36 4.49
CA GLU A 127 -16.19 -7.01 3.25
C GLU A 127 -17.65 -7.49 3.30
N SER A 128 -18.39 -7.28 2.21
CA SER A 128 -19.80 -7.64 2.09
C SER A 128 -20.08 -8.61 0.94
N ASN A 129 -19.13 -9.44 0.57
CA ASN A 129 -19.27 -10.44 -0.47
C ASN A 129 -19.16 -11.86 0.11
N TRP A 130 -20.11 -12.72 -0.23
CA TRP A 130 -20.14 -14.12 0.20
C TRP A 130 -18.97 -14.97 -0.35
N HIS A 131 -18.34 -14.55 -1.45
CA HIS A 131 -17.15 -15.16 -2.04
C HIS A 131 -15.84 -14.63 -1.43
N SER A 132 -15.89 -13.69 -0.50
CA SER A 132 -14.66 -13.12 0.10
C SER A 132 -13.88 -14.17 0.86
N GLU A 133 -12.61 -14.31 0.55
CA GLU A 133 -11.63 -15.13 1.27
C GLU A 133 -10.84 -14.31 2.31
N GLY A 134 -11.12 -13.01 2.44
CA GLY A 134 -10.51 -12.09 3.39
C GLY A 134 -10.56 -10.64 2.94
N ASN A 135 -10.10 -9.74 3.81
CA ASN A 135 -10.10 -8.31 3.51
C ASN A 135 -8.83 -7.87 2.76
N LEU A 136 -8.93 -6.73 2.08
CA LEU A 136 -7.84 -6.21 1.28
C LEU A 136 -6.64 -5.75 2.13
N ARG A 137 -6.86 -5.28 3.37
CA ARG A 137 -5.76 -4.89 4.29
C ARG A 137 -4.87 -6.08 4.59
N ASP A 138 -5.44 -7.22 4.99
CA ASP A 138 -4.70 -8.42 5.31
C ASP A 138 -3.98 -8.99 4.08
N PHE A 139 -4.60 -8.84 2.91
CA PHE A 139 -3.97 -9.18 1.64
C PHE A 139 -2.71 -8.33 1.38
N LEU A 140 -2.78 -7.01 1.53
CA LEU A 140 -1.63 -6.12 1.37
C LEU A 140 -0.52 -6.44 2.37
N ILE A 141 -0.86 -6.68 3.64
CA ILE A 141 0.09 -7.08 4.68
C ILE A 141 0.78 -8.40 4.30
N ARG A 142 0.00 -9.40 3.90
CA ARG A 142 0.50 -10.73 3.52
C ARG A 142 1.51 -10.70 2.38
N TYR A 143 1.27 -9.87 1.38
CA TYR A 143 2.18 -9.71 0.25
C TYR A 143 3.23 -8.63 0.42
N ASP A 144 3.31 -8.03 1.63
CA ASP A 144 4.28 -6.99 1.99
C ASP A 144 4.18 -5.76 1.07
N ILE A 145 2.95 -5.33 0.78
CA ILE A 145 2.66 -4.19 -0.07
C ILE A 145 2.20 -3.02 0.80
N PRO A 146 2.96 -1.92 0.86
CA PRO A 146 2.52 -0.70 1.53
C PRO A 146 1.34 -0.07 0.80
N GLY A 147 0.52 0.65 1.53
CA GLY A 147 -0.56 1.43 0.96
C GLY A 147 -0.88 2.63 1.82
N ILE A 148 -1.54 3.63 1.24
CA ILE A 148 -2.04 4.80 1.97
C ILE A 148 -3.53 4.94 1.74
N SER A 149 -4.28 5.10 2.83
CA SER A 149 -5.68 5.48 2.86
C SER A 149 -5.83 6.91 3.40
N GLY A 150 -6.95 7.57 3.13
CA GLY A 150 -7.19 8.94 3.56
C GLY A 150 -6.66 10.00 2.60
N LEU A 151 -6.09 9.60 1.45
CA LEU A 151 -5.57 10.53 0.46
C LEU A 151 -6.69 11.30 -0.26
N ASP A 152 -6.44 12.56 -0.60
CA ASP A 152 -7.20 13.24 -1.64
C ASP A 152 -6.77 12.71 -3.03
N THR A 153 -7.27 11.51 -3.36
CA THR A 153 -6.95 10.84 -4.64
C THR A 153 -7.34 11.68 -5.85
N ARG A 154 -8.39 12.51 -5.73
CA ARG A 154 -8.80 13.40 -6.81
C ARG A 154 -7.76 14.50 -7.07
N ALA A 155 -7.19 15.09 -6.04
CA ALA A 155 -6.12 16.08 -6.17
C ALA A 155 -4.83 15.42 -6.70
N VAL A 156 -4.46 14.23 -6.24
CA VAL A 156 -3.30 13.47 -6.77
C VAL A 156 -3.50 13.20 -8.26
N ILE A 157 -4.65 12.66 -8.67
CA ILE A 157 -4.95 12.35 -10.06
C ILE A 157 -4.94 13.62 -10.94
N LYS A 158 -5.38 14.76 -10.40
CA LYS A 158 -5.29 16.02 -11.10
C LYS A 158 -3.84 16.38 -11.42
N GLN A 159 -2.92 16.24 -10.45
CA GLN A 159 -1.48 16.44 -10.68
C GLN A 159 -0.95 15.52 -11.80
N LEU A 160 -1.30 14.24 -11.75
CA LEU A 160 -0.86 13.25 -12.74
C LEU A 160 -1.43 13.54 -14.14
N ARG A 161 -2.65 14.07 -14.27
CA ARG A 161 -3.23 14.45 -15.57
C ARG A 161 -2.59 15.68 -16.16
N GLU A 162 -2.21 16.65 -15.33
CA GLU A 162 -1.60 17.90 -15.78
C GLU A 162 -0.13 17.75 -16.17
N HIS A 163 0.61 16.86 -15.47
CA HIS A 163 2.06 16.73 -15.64
C HIS A 163 2.51 15.40 -16.28
N GLY A 164 1.59 14.46 -16.49
CA GLY A 164 1.91 13.10 -16.90
C GLY A 164 2.24 12.20 -15.72
N THR A 165 2.77 11.01 -16.00
CA THR A 165 3.26 10.09 -14.96
C THR A 165 4.39 10.73 -14.16
N MET A 166 4.31 10.67 -12.86
CA MET A 166 5.26 11.29 -11.93
C MET A 166 5.83 10.26 -10.98
N ASN A 167 7.07 10.48 -10.54
CA ASN A 167 7.60 9.72 -9.41
C ASN A 167 7.14 10.34 -8.08
N GLY A 168 7.04 9.51 -7.05
CA GLY A 168 6.72 9.95 -5.70
C GLY A 168 7.41 9.11 -4.63
N LEU A 169 7.59 9.71 -3.47
CA LEU A 169 8.04 9.07 -2.25
C LEU A 169 6.83 8.78 -1.37
N ILE A 170 6.70 7.55 -0.90
CA ILE A 170 5.81 7.13 0.17
C ILE A 170 6.65 7.02 1.44
N SER A 171 6.25 7.67 2.53
CA SER A 171 7.00 7.70 3.78
C SER A 171 6.09 7.85 4.99
N GLY A 172 6.51 7.33 6.15
CA GLY A 172 5.89 7.62 7.46
C GLY A 172 6.36 8.93 8.07
N ARG A 173 7.22 9.68 7.40
CA ARG A 173 7.78 10.95 7.88
C ARG A 173 7.46 12.09 6.92
N HIS A 174 7.15 13.23 7.49
CA HIS A 174 7.17 14.51 6.78
C HIS A 174 8.63 15.01 6.69
N TYR A 175 8.99 15.58 5.54
CA TYR A 175 10.34 16.09 5.28
C TYR A 175 10.32 17.58 4.96
N GLU A 176 11.29 18.31 5.52
CA GLU A 176 11.42 19.76 5.34
C GLU A 176 12.86 20.15 5.00
N GLY A 177 13.04 21.40 4.57
CA GLY A 177 14.34 22.02 4.36
C GLY A 177 15.23 21.26 3.36
N GLU A 178 16.52 21.16 3.67
CA GLU A 178 17.53 20.55 2.79
C GLU A 178 17.30 19.04 2.56
N GLU A 179 16.77 18.32 3.57
CA GLU A 179 16.48 16.90 3.45
C GLU A 179 15.39 16.67 2.40
N ARG A 180 14.34 17.50 2.40
CA ARG A 180 13.26 17.45 1.40
C ARG A 180 13.79 17.72 0.00
N GLU A 181 14.65 18.72 -0.18
CA GLU A 181 15.24 19.04 -1.48
C GLU A 181 16.14 17.91 -2.01
N ALA A 182 16.90 17.27 -1.12
CA ALA A 182 17.69 16.10 -1.48
C ALA A 182 16.81 14.93 -1.92
N LEU A 183 15.70 14.69 -1.24
CA LEU A 183 14.72 13.67 -1.59
C LEU A 183 14.04 13.98 -2.92
N LEU A 184 13.62 15.21 -3.20
CA LEU A 184 13.04 15.61 -4.47
C LEU A 184 13.98 15.32 -5.66
N ARG A 185 15.30 15.54 -5.50
CA ARG A 185 16.27 15.13 -6.52
C ARG A 185 16.28 13.62 -6.73
N ARG A 186 16.30 12.82 -5.65
CA ARG A 186 16.26 11.35 -5.74
C ARG A 186 14.96 10.84 -6.37
N ILE A 187 13.82 11.47 -6.07
CA ILE A 187 12.52 11.13 -6.66
C ILE A 187 12.54 11.36 -8.17
N ARG A 188 13.03 12.51 -8.65
CA ARG A 188 13.14 12.84 -10.09
C ARG A 188 14.05 11.90 -10.85
N ASP A 189 15.12 11.41 -10.20
CA ASP A 189 16.09 10.50 -10.82
C ASP A 189 15.65 9.03 -10.80
N TYR A 190 14.56 8.71 -10.09
CA TYR A 190 14.06 7.34 -9.99
C TYR A 190 13.57 6.83 -11.35
N ARG A 191 13.85 5.56 -11.63
CA ARG A 191 13.33 4.83 -12.80
C ARG A 191 12.97 3.42 -12.39
N VAL A 192 11.82 2.95 -12.84
CA VAL A 192 11.43 1.55 -12.69
C VAL A 192 12.41 0.67 -13.46
N ARG A 193 13.00 -0.31 -12.79
CA ARG A 193 13.97 -1.23 -13.38
C ARG A 193 13.44 -2.65 -13.37
N ASP A 194 13.83 -3.42 -14.38
CA ASP A 194 13.54 -4.85 -14.47
C ASP A 194 12.03 -5.23 -14.39
N ALA A 195 11.11 -4.31 -14.72
CA ALA A 195 9.67 -4.56 -14.66
C ALA A 195 9.28 -5.79 -15.49
N VAL A 196 9.72 -5.87 -16.75
CA VAL A 196 9.44 -7.00 -17.64
C VAL A 196 9.97 -8.32 -17.06
N ARG A 197 11.20 -8.34 -16.53
CA ARG A 197 11.79 -9.53 -15.92
C ARG A 197 11.05 -9.94 -14.64
N ARG A 198 10.54 -8.99 -13.86
CA ARG A 198 9.79 -9.25 -12.62
C ARG A 198 8.37 -9.74 -12.91
N ALA A 199 7.72 -9.21 -13.96
CA ALA A 199 6.39 -9.59 -14.42
C ALA A 199 6.40 -10.89 -15.23
N GLY A 200 7.48 -11.17 -15.97
CA GLY A 200 7.60 -12.33 -16.84
C GLY A 200 7.69 -13.66 -16.07
N ARG A 201 7.31 -14.73 -16.75
CA ARG A 201 7.44 -16.09 -16.23
C ARG A 201 8.91 -16.45 -16.08
N LYS A 202 9.23 -17.21 -15.04
CA LYS A 202 10.59 -17.71 -14.77
C LYS A 202 10.92 -19.00 -15.51
N GLU A 203 9.88 -19.73 -15.94
CA GLU A 203 9.98 -21.04 -16.58
C GLU A 203 9.30 -21.00 -17.96
N ILE A 204 9.84 -21.81 -18.88
CA ILE A 204 9.24 -22.01 -20.20
C ILE A 204 7.94 -22.78 -20.02
N SER A 205 6.83 -22.27 -20.56
CA SER A 205 5.55 -22.97 -20.56
C SER A 205 5.18 -23.30 -22.00
N GLU A 206 4.91 -24.57 -22.25
CA GLU A 206 4.38 -25.06 -23.54
C GLU A 206 2.86 -25.11 -23.45
N PHE A 207 2.19 -24.48 -24.39
CA PHE A 207 0.74 -24.54 -24.52
C PHE A 207 0.42 -25.48 -25.69
N PRO A 208 -0.22 -26.64 -25.47
CA PRO A 208 -0.68 -27.46 -26.55
C PRO A 208 -1.69 -26.69 -27.40
N PRO A 209 -1.69 -26.90 -28.73
CA PRO A 209 -2.68 -26.26 -29.59
C PRO A 209 -4.08 -26.66 -29.12
N SER A 210 -4.95 -25.66 -28.91
CA SER A 210 -6.37 -25.90 -28.70
C SER A 210 -6.96 -26.46 -29.98
N GLY A 211 -7.40 -27.72 -29.93
CA GLY A 211 -8.07 -28.38 -31.03
C GLY A 211 -9.45 -27.79 -31.35
#